data_7eb551985fae71fe68663c1e2d7e8a4f
#
_entry.id   7eb551985fae71fe68663c1e2d7e8a4f
#
_cell.length_a   1.000
_cell.length_b   1.000
_cell.length_c   1.000
_cell.angle_alpha   90.00
_cell.angle_beta   90.00
_cell.angle_gamma   90.00
#
_symmetry.space_group_name_H-M   'P 1'
#
loop_
_entity.id
_entity.type
_entity.pdbx_description
1 polymer ?
#
loop_
_entity_poly.entity_id
_entity_poly.type
_entity_poly.pdbx_seq_one_letter_code
_entity_poly.pdbx_strand_id
1 'polypeptide(L)'
;MTKATRLNEGATGLRRDVVLERHNRQMLAHVRKAALRPKPASSTQAGRNPERTRERILSAALKEFAANGFAGARVDAIARRAAVNKRMLYHYFGDKAHLFREVLRLKMAERQAWAETLSGEPAESLTFWFEAACKDMDWVRLLEWEALQEADRRLIDAKNRRTATARGLERIRQRQARGQISAELDPRHVMLTMRSLTMFPAAFPQLTRLIIGRPVSDPQFQKERAVFLRKFAAAFQPAGEQRIKITFKK
;
A
#
# COMPACT_ATOMS: atom_id res chain seq x y z
N MET A 1 31.05 18.48 13.41
CA MET A 1 30.01 17.92 12.52
C MET A 1 29.64 18.97 11.49
N THR A 2 30.08 18.76 10.26
CA THR A 2 30.24 19.75 9.20
C THR A 2 28.90 20.06 8.50
N LYS A 3 28.74 21.33 8.06
CA LYS A 3 27.60 21.91 7.32
C LYS A 3 27.15 21.12 6.07
N ALA A 4 28.02 20.27 5.53
CA ALA A 4 27.77 19.45 4.35
C ALA A 4 26.76 18.29 4.58
N THR A 5 26.63 17.78 5.81
CA THR A 5 25.73 16.67 6.13
C THR A 5 24.25 17.09 6.18
N ARG A 6 23.98 18.37 6.53
CA ARG A 6 22.59 18.89 6.58
C ARG A 6 21.97 19.20 5.23
N LEU A 7 22.78 19.53 4.20
CA LEU A 7 22.27 19.86 2.86
C LEU A 7 21.85 18.64 2.04
N ASN A 8 22.36 17.46 2.38
CA ASN A 8 22.04 16.23 1.63
C ASN A 8 20.74 15.54 2.09
N GLU A 9 20.28 15.79 3.32
CA GLU A 9 19.02 15.21 3.85
C GLU A 9 17.77 15.91 3.29
N GLY A 10 17.83 17.22 3.05
CA GLY A 10 16.72 17.98 2.44
C GLY A 10 16.50 17.65 0.96
N ALA A 11 17.57 17.40 0.21
CA ALA A 11 17.50 17.07 -1.22
C ALA A 11 16.94 15.65 -1.48
N THR A 12 17.13 14.73 -0.54
CA THR A 12 16.62 13.35 -0.63
C THR A 12 15.12 13.29 -0.35
N GLY A 13 14.60 14.11 0.56
CA GLY A 13 13.16 14.20 0.88
C GLY A 13 12.38 14.78 -0.29
N LEU A 14 12.83 15.91 -0.87
CA LEU A 14 12.18 16.54 -2.03
C LEU A 14 12.17 15.64 -3.29
N ARG A 15 13.24 14.89 -3.53
CA ARG A 15 13.29 13.93 -4.65
C ARG A 15 12.31 12.77 -4.48
N ARG A 16 12.05 12.33 -3.24
CA ARG A 16 11.12 11.23 -2.95
C ARG A 16 9.66 11.65 -3.10
N ASP A 17 9.28 12.85 -2.68
CA ASP A 17 7.92 13.36 -2.85
C ASP A 17 7.62 13.58 -4.35
N VAL A 18 8.57 14.08 -5.11
CA VAL A 18 8.48 14.23 -6.58
C VAL A 18 8.41 12.86 -7.26
N VAL A 19 9.12 11.85 -6.77
CA VAL A 19 9.05 10.48 -7.30
C VAL A 19 7.71 9.84 -7.00
N LEU A 20 7.17 9.98 -5.77
CA LEU A 20 5.85 9.47 -5.41
C LEU A 20 4.72 10.19 -6.18
N GLU A 21 4.79 11.52 -6.36
CA GLU A 21 3.82 12.26 -7.16
C GLU A 21 3.96 11.99 -8.67
N ARG A 22 5.17 11.90 -9.17
CA ARG A 22 5.43 11.54 -10.58
C ARG A 22 4.99 10.11 -10.86
N HIS A 23 5.21 9.21 -9.91
CA HIS A 23 4.78 7.82 -9.97
C HIS A 23 3.26 7.71 -9.90
N ASN A 24 2.60 8.45 -9.03
CA ASN A 24 1.14 8.50 -8.93
C ASN A 24 0.51 9.03 -10.25
N ARG A 25 1.13 10.02 -10.91
CA ARG A 25 0.70 10.52 -12.23
C ARG A 25 0.97 9.53 -13.36
N GLN A 26 2.13 8.88 -13.37
CA GLN A 26 2.46 7.86 -14.38
C GLN A 26 1.64 6.59 -14.20
N MET A 27 1.31 6.22 -12.97
CA MET A 27 0.48 5.07 -12.66
C MET A 27 -0.99 5.27 -13.02
N LEU A 28 -1.54 6.45 -12.80
CA LEU A 28 -2.85 6.79 -13.34
C LEU A 28 -2.89 6.65 -14.86
N ALA A 29 -1.76 6.95 -15.54
CA ALA A 29 -1.62 6.73 -16.98
C ALA A 29 -1.47 5.24 -17.35
N HIS A 30 -0.77 4.42 -16.56
CA HIS A 30 -0.61 2.97 -16.81
C HIS A 30 -1.85 2.15 -16.43
N VAL A 31 -2.53 2.51 -15.35
CA VAL A 31 -3.83 1.93 -14.99
C VAL A 31 -4.88 2.30 -16.03
N ARG A 32 -4.80 3.51 -16.62
CA ARG A 32 -5.55 3.90 -17.81
C ARG A 32 -5.32 2.92 -18.97
N LYS A 33 -4.08 2.52 -19.24
CA LYS A 33 -3.71 1.64 -20.34
C LYS A 33 -4.02 0.15 -20.09
N ALA A 34 -3.94 -0.32 -18.85
CA ALA A 34 -4.26 -1.70 -18.46
C ALA A 34 -5.76 -1.97 -18.29
N ALA A 35 -6.54 -0.94 -17.98
CA ALA A 35 -8.01 -1.00 -17.94
C ALA A 35 -8.67 -0.95 -19.34
N LEU A 36 -7.89 -0.66 -20.39
CA LEU A 36 -8.31 -0.56 -21.78
C LEU A 36 -8.25 -1.92 -22.48
N ARG A 37 -9.14 -2.84 -22.12
CA ARG A 37 -9.69 -3.78 -23.11
C ARG A 37 -11.12 -3.35 -23.41
N PRO A 38 -11.36 -2.62 -24.51
CA PRO A 38 -12.70 -2.20 -24.87
C PRO A 38 -13.48 -3.38 -25.40
N LYS A 39 -14.65 -3.60 -24.81
CA LYS A 39 -15.76 -4.23 -25.51
C LYS A 39 -16.33 -3.15 -26.44
N PRO A 40 -16.57 -3.38 -27.73
CA PRO A 40 -17.03 -2.34 -28.63
C PRO A 40 -18.45 -1.92 -28.25
N ALA A 41 -18.63 -0.64 -27.94
CA ALA A 41 -19.91 0.01 -27.77
C ALA A 41 -20.08 1.05 -28.86
N SER A 42 -21.20 0.94 -29.54
CA SER A 42 -21.72 1.80 -30.58
C SER A 42 -21.74 3.28 -30.23
N SER A 43 -21.58 4.06 -31.28
CA SER A 43 -21.49 5.50 -31.40
C SER A 43 -22.60 6.34 -30.75
N THR A 44 -22.22 7.62 -30.54
CA THR A 44 -22.97 8.87 -30.35
C THR A 44 -23.28 9.28 -28.93
N GLN A 45 -22.39 10.15 -28.37
CA GLN A 45 -22.74 11.47 -27.83
C GLN A 45 -21.48 12.22 -27.40
N ALA A 46 -21.23 13.35 -28.01
CA ALA A 46 -20.20 14.32 -27.64
C ALA A 46 -20.38 14.79 -26.18
N GLY A 47 -19.31 14.70 -25.35
CA GLY A 47 -19.25 15.41 -24.09
C GLY A 47 -18.91 14.65 -22.81
N ARG A 48 -18.99 13.33 -22.73
CA ARG A 48 -18.70 12.57 -21.50
C ARG A 48 -17.60 11.53 -21.76
N ASN A 49 -16.41 11.78 -21.21
CA ASN A 49 -15.33 10.79 -21.21
C ASN A 49 -15.73 9.62 -20.27
N PRO A 50 -16.04 8.41 -20.79
CA PRO A 50 -16.49 7.28 -20.00
C PRO A 50 -15.44 6.84 -18.96
N GLU A 51 -14.16 6.95 -19.30
CA GLU A 51 -13.05 6.58 -18.41
C GLU A 51 -12.97 7.51 -17.20
N ARG A 52 -13.09 8.82 -17.41
CA ARG A 52 -13.13 9.80 -16.33
C ARG A 52 -14.35 9.60 -15.41
N THR A 53 -15.48 9.15 -15.97
CA THR A 53 -16.65 8.81 -15.16
C THR A 53 -16.39 7.56 -14.33
N ARG A 54 -15.79 6.52 -14.92
CA ARG A 54 -15.41 5.30 -14.22
C ARG A 54 -14.42 5.59 -13.08
N GLU A 55 -13.41 6.41 -13.32
CA GLU A 55 -12.44 6.85 -12.30
C GLU A 55 -13.12 7.59 -11.13
N ARG A 56 -14.04 8.49 -11.41
CA ARG A 56 -14.81 9.22 -10.38
C ARG A 56 -15.63 8.26 -9.52
N ILE A 57 -16.29 7.27 -10.13
CA ILE A 57 -17.06 6.27 -9.38
C ILE A 57 -16.13 5.43 -8.50
N LEU A 58 -15.01 4.97 -9.01
CA LEU A 58 -14.02 4.18 -8.24
C LEU A 58 -13.43 4.98 -7.07
N SER A 59 -13.07 6.25 -7.29
CA SER A 59 -12.57 7.13 -6.23
C SER A 59 -13.63 7.38 -5.15
N ALA A 60 -14.88 7.63 -5.54
CA ALA A 60 -15.99 7.81 -4.60
C ALA A 60 -16.30 6.52 -3.82
N ALA A 61 -16.24 5.37 -4.50
CA ALA A 61 -16.45 4.05 -3.91
C ALA A 61 -15.35 3.69 -2.91
N LEU A 62 -14.08 3.99 -3.23
CA LEU A 62 -12.97 3.82 -2.30
C LEU A 62 -13.23 4.54 -0.97
N LYS A 63 -13.60 5.82 -1.01
CA LYS A 63 -13.90 6.62 0.18
C LYS A 63 -15.08 6.06 0.98
N GLU A 64 -16.13 5.65 0.30
CA GLU A 64 -17.33 5.11 0.95
C GLU A 64 -17.06 3.76 1.59
N PHE A 65 -16.36 2.85 0.88
CA PHE A 65 -16.02 1.55 1.43
C PHE A 65 -14.99 1.64 2.56
N ALA A 66 -14.02 2.53 2.47
CA ALA A 66 -13.05 2.75 3.54
C ALA A 66 -13.70 3.30 4.82
N ALA A 67 -14.72 4.16 4.67
CA ALA A 67 -15.43 4.74 5.82
C ALA A 67 -16.41 3.76 6.49
N ASN A 68 -17.13 2.95 5.70
CA ASN A 68 -18.32 2.23 6.15
C ASN A 68 -18.24 0.70 5.98
N GLY A 69 -17.13 0.19 5.46
CA GLY A 69 -17.00 -1.21 5.06
C GLY A 69 -17.90 -1.61 3.88
N PHE A 70 -17.83 -2.87 3.47
CA PHE A 70 -18.70 -3.35 2.40
C PHE A 70 -20.18 -3.33 2.78
N ALA A 71 -20.54 -3.81 3.97
CA ALA A 71 -21.93 -3.91 4.41
C ALA A 71 -22.57 -2.52 4.56
N GLY A 72 -21.91 -1.59 5.26
CA GLY A 72 -22.41 -0.26 5.58
C GLY A 72 -22.38 0.74 4.42
N ALA A 73 -21.56 0.53 3.41
CA ALA A 73 -21.46 1.44 2.26
C ALA A 73 -22.77 1.52 1.46
N ARG A 74 -23.15 2.75 1.10
CA ARG A 74 -24.39 3.04 0.37
C ARG A 74 -24.10 3.45 -1.07
N VAL A 75 -24.68 2.72 -2.03
CA VAL A 75 -24.54 3.04 -3.48
C VAL A 75 -25.01 4.45 -3.82
N ASP A 76 -26.05 4.93 -3.13
CA ASP A 76 -26.54 6.29 -3.34
C ASP A 76 -25.53 7.37 -2.88
N ALA A 77 -24.78 7.09 -1.80
CA ALA A 77 -23.70 7.96 -1.34
C ALA A 77 -22.53 7.99 -2.35
N ILE A 78 -22.18 6.83 -2.89
CA ILE A 78 -21.16 6.69 -3.94
C ILE A 78 -21.58 7.49 -5.18
N ALA A 79 -22.80 7.28 -5.68
CA ALA A 79 -23.32 7.95 -6.87
C ALA A 79 -23.33 9.48 -6.70
N ARG A 80 -23.82 9.96 -5.55
CA ARG A 80 -23.82 11.40 -5.20
C ARG A 80 -22.41 11.99 -5.17
N ARG A 81 -21.46 11.32 -4.50
CA ARG A 81 -20.04 11.73 -4.41
C ARG A 81 -19.35 11.73 -5.77
N ALA A 82 -19.67 10.76 -6.61
CA ALA A 82 -19.16 10.65 -7.98
C ALA A 82 -19.83 11.62 -8.96
N ALA A 83 -20.85 12.37 -8.53
CA ALA A 83 -21.70 13.21 -9.39
C ALA A 83 -22.24 12.45 -10.61
N VAL A 84 -22.79 11.24 -10.36
CA VAL A 84 -23.49 10.41 -11.33
C VAL A 84 -24.82 9.95 -10.74
N ASN A 85 -25.75 9.50 -11.62
CA ASN A 85 -26.95 8.83 -11.12
C ASN A 85 -26.68 7.35 -10.82
N LYS A 86 -27.49 6.77 -9.96
CA LYS A 86 -27.41 5.36 -9.54
C LYS A 86 -27.47 4.38 -10.71
N ARG A 87 -28.28 4.67 -11.72
CA ARG A 87 -28.41 3.84 -12.92
C ARG A 87 -27.08 3.78 -13.69
N MET A 88 -26.38 4.90 -13.79
CA MET A 88 -25.06 4.97 -14.43
C MET A 88 -24.03 4.14 -13.67
N LEU A 89 -24.03 4.18 -12.34
CA LEU A 89 -23.13 3.36 -11.52
C LEU A 89 -23.35 1.86 -11.80
N TYR A 90 -24.60 1.40 -11.81
CA TYR A 90 -24.92 0.02 -12.15
C TYR A 90 -24.58 -0.34 -13.60
N HIS A 91 -24.71 0.61 -14.54
CA HIS A 91 -24.29 0.40 -15.92
C HIS A 91 -22.78 0.12 -16.02
N TYR A 92 -21.93 0.81 -15.23
CA TYR A 92 -20.48 0.61 -15.25
C TYR A 92 -20.01 -0.65 -14.50
N PHE A 93 -20.67 -0.97 -13.39
CA PHE A 93 -20.15 -1.95 -12.43
C PHE A 93 -21.11 -3.10 -12.12
N GLY A 94 -22.32 -3.10 -12.65
CA GLY A 94 -23.33 -4.13 -12.43
C GLY A 94 -23.89 -4.11 -11.01
N ASP A 95 -23.07 -4.40 -9.99
CA ASP A 95 -23.48 -4.48 -8.60
C ASP A 95 -22.45 -3.90 -7.63
N LYS A 96 -22.84 -3.75 -6.36
CA LYS A 96 -21.97 -3.24 -5.29
C LYS A 96 -20.76 -4.14 -5.04
N ALA A 97 -20.93 -5.45 -5.17
CA ALA A 97 -19.87 -6.42 -4.92
C ALA A 97 -18.80 -6.35 -6.03
N HIS A 98 -19.24 -6.20 -7.28
CA HIS A 98 -18.31 -6.00 -8.39
C HIS A 98 -17.56 -4.67 -8.24
N LEU A 99 -18.25 -3.59 -7.91
CA LEU A 99 -17.62 -2.29 -7.65
C LEU A 99 -16.55 -2.39 -6.52
N PHE A 100 -16.86 -3.10 -5.43
CA PHE A 100 -15.91 -3.30 -4.34
C PHE A 100 -14.69 -4.11 -4.78
N ARG A 101 -14.89 -5.20 -5.54
CA ARG A 101 -13.78 -5.98 -6.13
C ARG A 101 -12.89 -5.12 -7.04
N GLU A 102 -13.49 -4.25 -7.86
CA GLU A 102 -12.74 -3.36 -8.75
C GLU A 102 -11.91 -2.33 -7.96
N VAL A 103 -12.45 -1.77 -6.87
CA VAL A 103 -11.70 -0.87 -5.97
C VAL A 103 -10.50 -1.60 -5.37
N LEU A 104 -10.68 -2.79 -4.83
CA LEU A 104 -9.59 -3.58 -4.26
C LEU A 104 -8.55 -3.95 -5.33
N ARG A 105 -8.98 -4.40 -6.51
CA ARG A 105 -8.10 -4.75 -7.62
C ARG A 105 -7.23 -3.56 -8.05
N LEU A 106 -7.83 -2.38 -8.16
CA LEU A 106 -7.13 -1.15 -8.48
C LEU A 106 -6.05 -0.82 -7.44
N LYS A 107 -6.40 -0.85 -6.15
CA LYS A 107 -5.47 -0.57 -5.05
C LYS A 107 -4.33 -1.59 -4.95
N MET A 108 -4.59 -2.84 -5.26
CA MET A 108 -3.55 -3.88 -5.32
C MET A 108 -2.61 -3.71 -6.50
N ALA A 109 -3.13 -3.40 -7.68
CA ALA A 109 -2.32 -3.13 -8.86
C ALA A 109 -1.39 -1.93 -8.65
N GLU A 110 -1.89 -0.87 -8.01
CA GLU A 110 -1.10 0.29 -7.60
C GLU A 110 0.09 -0.11 -6.70
N ARG A 111 -0.16 -0.92 -5.68
CA ARG A 111 0.88 -1.38 -4.76
C ARG A 111 1.88 -2.35 -5.39
N GLN A 112 1.43 -3.17 -6.30
CA GLN A 112 2.32 -4.05 -7.03
C GLN A 112 3.29 -3.24 -7.91
N ALA A 113 2.79 -2.23 -8.62
CA ALA A 113 3.64 -1.37 -9.42
C ALA A 113 4.65 -0.60 -8.55
N TRP A 114 4.24 -0.09 -7.37
CA TRP A 114 5.20 0.51 -6.42
C TRP A 114 6.28 -0.47 -5.98
N ALA A 115 5.92 -1.73 -5.70
CA ALA A 115 6.88 -2.76 -5.32
C ALA A 115 7.93 -3.05 -6.41
N GLU A 116 7.59 -2.84 -7.68
CA GLU A 116 8.49 -3.05 -8.82
C GLU A 116 9.52 -1.93 -8.98
N THR A 117 9.28 -0.76 -8.38
CA THR A 117 10.20 0.39 -8.46
C THR A 117 11.19 0.51 -7.31
N LEU A 118 11.04 -0.32 -6.27
CA LEU A 118 11.94 -0.30 -5.14
C LEU A 118 13.29 -0.96 -5.50
N SER A 119 14.40 -0.31 -5.11
CA SER A 119 15.77 -0.74 -5.42
C SER A 119 16.13 -2.13 -4.88
N GLY A 120 15.41 -2.56 -3.88
CA GLY A 120 15.65 -3.83 -3.24
C GLY A 120 16.27 -3.76 -1.84
N GLU A 121 16.75 -2.60 -1.40
CA GLU A 121 17.29 -2.45 -0.06
C GLU A 121 16.20 -2.59 1.02
N PRO A 122 16.40 -3.44 2.06
CA PRO A 122 15.41 -3.63 3.11
C PRO A 122 15.01 -2.33 3.81
N ALA A 123 15.98 -1.45 4.08
CA ALA A 123 15.75 -0.15 4.72
C ALA A 123 14.84 0.76 3.89
N GLU A 124 15.07 0.82 2.57
CA GLU A 124 14.24 1.58 1.65
C GLU A 124 12.82 1.00 1.60
N SER A 125 12.69 -0.31 1.48
CA SER A 125 11.39 -0.99 1.44
C SER A 125 10.57 -0.73 2.70
N LEU A 126 11.15 -0.86 3.90
CA LEU A 126 10.46 -0.61 5.16
C LEU A 126 10.00 0.84 5.27
N THR A 127 10.87 1.80 4.94
CA THR A 127 10.54 3.22 4.99
C THR A 127 9.43 3.56 4.01
N PHE A 128 9.55 3.10 2.76
CA PHE A 128 8.56 3.35 1.71
C PHE A 128 7.17 2.82 2.08
N TRP A 129 7.08 1.54 2.52
CA TRP A 129 5.78 0.95 2.85
C TRP A 129 5.15 1.55 4.09
N PHE A 130 5.93 2.00 5.06
CA PHE A 130 5.43 2.77 6.20
C PHE A 130 4.85 4.12 5.76
N GLU A 131 5.58 4.89 4.97
CA GLU A 131 5.10 6.18 4.46
C GLU A 131 3.85 6.00 3.58
N ALA A 132 3.82 4.96 2.73
CA ALA A 132 2.66 4.62 1.91
C ALA A 132 1.43 4.27 2.76
N ALA A 133 1.61 3.54 3.88
CA ALA A 133 0.52 3.25 4.80
C ALA A 133 -0.02 4.51 5.49
N CYS A 134 0.87 5.42 5.93
CA CYS A 134 0.47 6.69 6.55
C CYS A 134 -0.26 7.62 5.57
N LYS A 135 0.12 7.63 4.28
CA LYS A 135 -0.48 8.48 3.25
C LYS A 135 -1.80 7.93 2.69
N ASP A 136 -2.01 6.61 2.74
CA ASP A 136 -3.17 5.95 2.15
C ASP A 136 -3.97 5.17 3.21
N MET A 137 -4.55 5.92 4.14
CA MET A 137 -5.40 5.38 5.22
C MET A 137 -6.66 4.66 4.69
N ASP A 138 -7.15 5.04 3.51
CA ASP A 138 -8.30 4.35 2.90
C ASP A 138 -7.98 2.89 2.58
N TRP A 139 -6.76 2.64 2.08
CA TRP A 139 -6.29 1.28 1.86
C TRP A 139 -6.17 0.48 3.16
N VAL A 140 -5.60 1.06 4.21
CA VAL A 140 -5.48 0.41 5.52
C VAL A 140 -6.86 0.01 6.03
N ARG A 141 -7.82 0.93 6.02
CA ARG A 141 -9.20 0.68 6.44
C ARG A 141 -9.91 -0.40 5.60
N LEU A 142 -9.67 -0.45 4.30
CA LEU A 142 -10.21 -1.53 3.46
C LEU A 142 -9.72 -2.91 3.90
N LEU A 143 -8.43 -3.03 4.27
CA LEU A 143 -7.87 -4.28 4.79
C LEU A 143 -8.41 -4.63 6.17
N GLU A 144 -8.60 -3.65 7.04
CA GLU A 144 -9.23 -3.84 8.35
C GLU A 144 -10.67 -4.34 8.21
N TRP A 145 -11.46 -3.72 7.32
CA TRP A 145 -12.81 -4.17 7.02
C TRP A 145 -12.85 -5.59 6.44
N GLU A 146 -11.90 -5.94 5.57
CA GLU A 146 -11.79 -7.29 5.06
C GLU A 146 -11.44 -8.30 6.16
N ALA A 147 -10.53 -7.95 7.07
CA ALA A 147 -10.13 -8.80 8.19
C ALA A 147 -11.27 -9.03 9.22
N LEU A 148 -12.17 -8.05 9.38
CA LEU A 148 -13.34 -8.15 10.25
C LEU A 148 -14.50 -8.96 9.63
N GLN A 149 -14.46 -9.23 8.33
CA GLN A 149 -15.41 -10.14 7.70
C GLN A 149 -14.99 -11.57 8.05
N GLU A 150 -15.97 -12.38 8.46
CA GLU A 150 -15.76 -13.75 8.93
C GLU A 150 -14.73 -14.53 8.11
N ALA A 151 -13.86 -15.25 8.82
CA ALA A 151 -12.66 -15.94 8.30
C ALA A 151 -12.92 -16.93 7.14
N ASP A 152 -14.15 -17.38 6.94
CA ASP A 152 -14.56 -18.33 5.90
C ASP A 152 -14.81 -17.68 4.52
N ARG A 153 -14.81 -16.37 4.42
CA ARG A 153 -14.97 -15.71 3.12
C ARG A 153 -13.67 -15.70 2.37
N ARG A 154 -13.69 -16.29 1.18
CA ARG A 154 -12.54 -16.31 0.27
C ARG A 154 -12.03 -14.89 0.04
N LEU A 155 -10.73 -14.68 0.24
CA LEU A 155 -10.04 -13.43 -0.07
C LEU A 155 -10.45 -12.93 -1.46
N ILE A 156 -10.92 -11.69 -1.51
CA ILE A 156 -11.25 -11.03 -2.78
C ILE A 156 -9.98 -10.96 -3.62
N ASP A 157 -10.12 -11.36 -4.89
CA ASP A 157 -9.00 -11.43 -5.85
C ASP A 157 -7.82 -12.33 -5.40
N ALA A 158 -8.14 -13.45 -4.75
CA ALA A 158 -7.17 -14.36 -4.14
C ALA A 158 -6.06 -14.82 -5.11
N LYS A 159 -6.40 -15.02 -6.39
CA LYS A 159 -5.43 -15.43 -7.42
C LYS A 159 -4.34 -14.37 -7.61
N ASN A 160 -4.71 -13.12 -7.85
CA ASN A 160 -3.76 -12.04 -8.05
C ASN A 160 -2.96 -11.74 -6.78
N ARG A 161 -3.58 -11.84 -5.61
CA ARG A 161 -2.89 -11.70 -4.31
C ARG A 161 -1.84 -12.79 -4.07
N ARG A 162 -2.16 -14.05 -4.39
CA ARG A 162 -1.18 -15.14 -4.30
C ARG A 162 0.00 -14.89 -5.22
N THR A 163 -0.25 -14.47 -6.46
CA THR A 163 0.80 -14.12 -7.42
C THR A 163 1.67 -12.96 -6.92
N ALA A 164 1.08 -11.89 -6.41
CA ALA A 164 1.81 -10.76 -5.85
C ALA A 164 2.63 -11.15 -4.61
N THR A 165 2.07 -12.01 -3.75
CA THR A 165 2.78 -12.54 -2.57
C THR A 165 3.96 -13.42 -3.00
N ALA A 166 3.78 -14.32 -3.98
CA ALA A 166 4.85 -15.15 -4.50
C ALA A 166 6.01 -14.32 -5.08
N ARG A 167 5.71 -13.28 -5.86
CA ARG A 167 6.73 -12.32 -6.34
C ARG A 167 7.44 -11.59 -5.20
N GLY A 168 6.72 -11.21 -4.15
CA GLY A 168 7.31 -10.60 -2.97
C GLY A 168 8.26 -11.53 -2.22
N LEU A 169 7.89 -12.80 -2.06
CA LEU A 169 8.75 -13.83 -1.46
C LEU A 169 9.99 -14.07 -2.31
N GLU A 170 9.85 -14.10 -3.62
CA GLU A 170 10.98 -14.26 -4.52
C GLU A 170 11.98 -13.09 -4.40
N ARG A 171 11.51 -11.87 -4.30
CA ARG A 171 12.37 -10.72 -4.02
C ARG A 171 13.14 -10.85 -2.70
N ILE A 172 12.51 -11.40 -1.66
CA ILE A 172 13.21 -11.66 -0.38
C ILE A 172 14.29 -12.70 -0.57
N ARG A 173 14.05 -13.82 -1.26
CA ARG A 173 15.07 -14.84 -1.56
C ARG A 173 16.23 -14.28 -2.35
N GLN A 174 15.97 -13.43 -3.35
CA GLN A 174 17.04 -12.75 -4.10
C GLN A 174 17.89 -11.83 -3.20
N ARG A 175 17.30 -11.18 -2.21
CA ARG A 175 18.03 -10.39 -1.22
C ARG A 175 18.86 -11.27 -0.27
N GLN A 176 18.34 -12.43 0.09
CA GLN A 176 19.09 -13.43 0.85
C GLN A 176 20.30 -13.93 0.05
N ALA A 177 20.12 -14.27 -1.22
CA ALA A 177 21.21 -14.66 -2.12
C ALA A 177 22.28 -13.57 -2.29
N ARG A 178 21.91 -12.28 -2.14
CA ARG A 178 22.85 -11.14 -2.19
C ARG A 178 23.46 -10.78 -0.82
N GLY A 179 23.14 -11.52 0.25
CA GLY A 179 23.59 -11.22 1.60
C GLY A 179 22.97 -9.98 2.25
N GLN A 180 21.90 -9.42 1.68
CA GLN A 180 21.19 -8.25 2.22
C GLN A 180 20.20 -8.62 3.33
N ILE A 181 19.76 -9.87 3.36
CA ILE A 181 18.93 -10.50 4.39
C ILE A 181 19.56 -11.82 4.74
N SER A 182 19.61 -12.20 6.01
CA SER A 182 20.13 -13.48 6.44
C SER A 182 19.36 -14.65 5.80
N ALA A 183 20.09 -15.62 5.25
CA ALA A 183 19.53 -16.83 4.69
C ALA A 183 18.93 -17.77 5.75
N GLU A 184 19.28 -17.60 7.03
CA GLU A 184 18.72 -18.35 8.15
C GLU A 184 17.26 -17.98 8.46
N LEU A 185 16.79 -16.80 7.98
CA LEU A 185 15.44 -16.34 8.21
C LEU A 185 14.49 -16.89 7.15
N ASP A 186 13.37 -17.47 7.57
CA ASP A 186 12.32 -17.90 6.63
C ASP A 186 11.75 -16.68 5.88
N PRO A 187 11.76 -16.65 4.54
CA PRO A 187 11.28 -15.53 3.74
C PRO A 187 9.82 -15.13 4.05
N ARG A 188 8.99 -16.09 4.46
CA ARG A 188 7.58 -15.85 4.80
C ARG A 188 7.47 -15.03 6.09
N HIS A 189 8.26 -15.38 7.10
CA HIS A 189 8.32 -14.63 8.36
C HIS A 189 8.96 -13.26 8.18
N VAL A 190 9.99 -13.15 7.35
CA VAL A 190 10.57 -11.84 6.97
C VAL A 190 9.50 -10.94 6.35
N MET A 191 8.74 -11.46 5.36
CA MET A 191 7.66 -10.69 4.73
C MET A 191 6.60 -10.26 5.73
N LEU A 192 6.15 -11.18 6.60
CA LEU A 192 5.14 -10.90 7.62
C LEU A 192 5.63 -9.81 8.58
N THR A 193 6.87 -9.92 9.06
CA THR A 193 7.48 -8.92 9.95
C THR A 193 7.59 -7.56 9.28
N MET A 194 8.07 -7.49 8.04
CA MET A 194 8.14 -6.23 7.30
C MET A 194 6.76 -5.56 7.15
N ARG A 195 5.72 -6.34 6.84
CA ARG A 195 4.34 -5.83 6.76
C ARG A 195 3.83 -5.34 8.10
N SER A 196 4.06 -6.09 9.18
CA SER A 196 3.67 -5.69 10.53
C SER A 196 4.34 -4.38 10.96
N LEU A 197 5.64 -4.26 10.76
CA LEU A 197 6.40 -3.05 11.11
C LEU A 197 5.92 -1.79 10.37
N THR A 198 5.46 -1.95 9.15
CA THR A 198 5.08 -0.82 8.29
C THR A 198 3.60 -0.46 8.40
N MET A 199 2.72 -1.44 8.64
CA MET A 199 1.27 -1.21 8.66
C MET A 199 0.71 -1.01 10.05
N PHE A 200 1.28 -1.62 11.08
CA PHE A 200 0.75 -1.57 12.45
C PHE A 200 0.44 -0.14 12.93
N PRO A 201 1.32 0.85 12.76
CA PRO A 201 1.04 2.20 13.24
C PRO A 201 -0.22 2.82 12.62
N ALA A 202 -0.46 2.56 11.33
CA ALA A 202 -1.63 3.07 10.62
C ALA A 202 -2.90 2.26 10.90
N ALA A 203 -2.77 0.93 11.08
CA ALA A 203 -3.88 0.03 11.39
C ALA A 203 -4.38 0.20 12.83
N PHE A 204 -3.49 0.52 13.78
CA PHE A 204 -3.82 0.71 15.19
C PHE A 204 -3.41 2.08 15.70
N PRO A 205 -4.02 3.18 15.18
CA PRO A 205 -3.57 4.54 15.47
C PRO A 205 -3.76 4.93 16.94
N GLN A 206 -4.75 4.36 17.65
CA GLN A 206 -4.97 4.61 19.08
C GLN A 206 -3.85 4.00 19.93
N LEU A 207 -3.47 2.74 19.65
CA LEU A 207 -2.36 2.07 20.34
C LEU A 207 -1.03 2.76 20.03
N THR A 208 -0.82 3.17 18.77
CA THR A 208 0.36 3.92 18.37
C THR A 208 0.47 5.23 19.15
N ARG A 209 -0.64 5.98 19.26
CA ARG A 209 -0.69 7.21 20.04
C ARG A 209 -0.44 6.96 21.53
N LEU A 210 -0.95 5.87 22.08
CA LEU A 210 -0.72 5.50 23.49
C LEU A 210 0.76 5.22 23.75
N ILE A 211 1.42 4.50 22.86
CA ILE A 211 2.84 4.11 23.01
C ILE A 211 3.79 5.30 22.76
N ILE A 212 3.50 6.09 21.75
CA ILE A 212 4.40 7.15 21.23
C ILE A 212 4.08 8.52 21.84
N GLY A 213 2.85 8.74 22.33
CA GLY A 213 2.38 10.05 22.81
C GLY A 213 1.94 10.99 21.67
N ARG A 214 2.02 10.58 20.40
CA ARG A 214 1.72 11.40 19.23
C ARG A 214 0.84 10.64 18.24
N PRO A 215 -0.01 11.33 17.45
CA PRO A 215 -0.81 10.68 16.40
C PRO A 215 0.07 10.21 15.23
N VAL A 216 -0.41 9.23 14.48
CA VAL A 216 0.29 8.68 13.30
C VAL A 216 0.51 9.74 12.21
N SER A 217 -0.36 10.76 12.14
CA SER A 217 -0.25 11.88 11.21
C SER A 217 0.81 12.92 11.60
N ASP A 218 1.41 12.82 12.81
CA ASP A 218 2.43 13.75 13.27
C ASP A 218 3.72 13.59 12.44
N PRO A 219 4.22 14.67 11.78
CA PRO A 219 5.41 14.60 10.93
C PRO A 219 6.67 14.17 11.68
N GLN A 220 6.78 14.57 12.96
CA GLN A 220 7.93 14.21 13.79
C GLN A 220 7.95 12.72 14.10
N PHE A 221 6.79 12.13 14.45
CA PHE A 221 6.64 10.69 14.60
C PHE A 221 7.02 9.95 13.31
N GLN A 222 6.50 10.40 12.15
CA GLN A 222 6.80 9.75 10.88
C GLN A 222 8.31 9.78 10.56
N LYS A 223 8.98 10.91 10.83
CA LYS A 223 10.42 11.04 10.67
C LYS A 223 11.20 10.12 11.60
N GLU A 224 10.85 10.09 12.88
CA GLU A 224 11.47 9.22 13.90
C GLU A 224 11.28 7.75 13.56
N ARG A 225 10.06 7.35 13.16
CA ARG A 225 9.77 5.98 12.75
C ARG A 225 10.54 5.57 11.51
N ALA A 226 10.66 6.43 10.51
CA ALA A 226 11.46 6.16 9.32
C ALA A 226 12.95 5.97 9.65
N VAL A 227 13.50 6.78 10.58
CA VAL A 227 14.88 6.58 11.08
C VAL A 227 15.02 5.24 11.80
N PHE A 228 14.07 4.91 12.67
CA PHE A 228 14.06 3.64 13.38
C PHE A 228 14.01 2.45 12.40
N LEU A 229 13.12 2.48 11.40
CA LEU A 229 12.98 1.40 10.42
C LEU A 229 14.26 1.19 9.60
N ARG A 230 14.97 2.27 9.24
CA ARG A 230 16.27 2.15 8.56
C ARG A 230 17.32 1.46 9.44
N LYS A 231 17.39 1.82 10.71
CA LYS A 231 18.30 1.18 11.67
C LYS A 231 17.92 -0.28 11.91
N PHE A 232 16.63 -0.55 12.07
CA PHE A 232 16.10 -1.89 12.31
C PHE A 232 16.33 -2.83 11.12
N ALA A 233 16.36 -2.29 9.90
CA ALA A 233 16.66 -3.08 8.70
C ALA A 233 18.01 -3.80 8.79
N ALA A 234 18.96 -3.28 9.51
CA ALA A 234 20.25 -3.92 9.76
C ALA A 234 20.11 -5.27 10.51
N ALA A 235 19.05 -5.44 11.30
CA ALA A 235 18.78 -6.70 12.00
C ALA A 235 18.42 -7.86 11.07
N PHE A 236 18.06 -7.60 9.81
CA PHE A 236 17.83 -8.64 8.80
C PHE A 236 19.09 -9.07 8.07
N GLN A 237 20.19 -8.32 8.23
CA GLN A 237 21.46 -8.67 7.59
C GLN A 237 22.09 -9.89 8.28
N PRO A 238 22.89 -10.69 7.56
CA PRO A 238 23.70 -11.73 8.19
C PRO A 238 24.53 -11.14 9.32
N ALA A 239 24.56 -11.82 10.45
CA ALA A 239 25.52 -11.46 11.50
C ALA A 239 26.93 -11.58 10.88
N GLY A 240 27.57 -10.44 10.64
CA GLY A 240 29.02 -10.46 10.41
C GLY A 240 29.68 -11.23 11.57
N GLU A 241 30.90 -11.71 11.43
CA GLU A 241 31.61 -12.64 12.36
C GLU A 241 31.66 -12.21 13.84
N GLN A 242 30.98 -11.17 14.23
CA GLN A 242 30.74 -10.82 15.63
C GLN A 242 29.62 -11.70 16.22
N ARG A 243 29.97 -12.95 16.53
CA ARG A 243 29.19 -13.77 17.47
C ARG A 243 29.04 -13.00 18.77
N ILE A 244 27.86 -12.42 18.99
CA ILE A 244 27.45 -12.00 20.32
C ILE A 244 27.33 -13.29 21.13
N LYS A 245 28.36 -13.59 21.93
CA LYS A 245 28.30 -14.65 22.95
C LYS A 245 27.31 -14.20 24.01
N ILE A 246 26.04 -14.58 23.85
CA ILE A 246 25.07 -14.47 24.93
C ILE A 246 25.46 -15.54 25.97
N THR A 247 26.22 -15.15 26.97
CA THR A 247 26.53 -16.00 28.12
C THR A 247 25.32 -15.92 29.07
N PHE A 248 24.46 -16.93 29.01
CA PHE A 248 23.46 -17.12 30.07
C PHE A 248 24.26 -17.54 31.33
N LYS A 249 24.38 -16.67 32.34
CA LYS A 249 24.77 -17.07 33.68
C LYS A 249 23.65 -17.98 34.24
N LYS A 250 24.03 -19.21 34.59
CA LYS A 250 23.20 -20.12 35.38
C LYS A 250 22.99 -19.60 36.79
#